data_d3658a45dc3178ac30c68c020f057b8e
#
_entry.id   d3658a45dc3178ac30c68c020f057b8e
#
_cell.length_a   1.000
_cell.length_b   1.000
_cell.length_c   1.000
_cell.angle_alpha   90.00
_cell.angle_beta   90.00
_cell.angle_gamma   90.00
#
_symmetry.space_group_name_H-M   'P 1'
#
loop_
_entity.id
_entity.type
_entity.pdbx_description
1 polymer ?
#
loop_
_entity_poly.entity_id
_entity_poly.type
_entity_poly.pdbx_seq_one_letter_code
_entity_poly.pdbx_strand_id
1 'polypeptide(L)'
;MRTPQLSLLVAAILVASASTATSAYSQQTAPVPNVRSFVQVIRLKPDMVNEWIEIQRNEVIPAQKKAGITSRTTLTTQVGNAFEYSIITPFPKWEAFDSDAPLVKALGRDGAAQVNAKLRKCIMTQYSYMTNRVDSLTIPAPDALVWRIAVRRAVPGKMNDYLAYYRAEVLPGLRKAKASGQIAGSTIAIRGVGAPSGEFTTVTYYANFAGIDGGDPLVQALGREAADRINAKSAEFSTATQVFVRRRIADLSF
;
A
#
# COMPACT_ATOMS: atom_id res chain seq x y z
N MET A 1 -86.13 44.65 18.01
CA MET A 1 -85.68 43.65 19.00
C MET A 1 -85.32 42.39 18.26
N ARG A 2 -84.05 42.22 17.94
CA ARG A 2 -83.49 40.97 17.46
C ARG A 2 -81.99 41.01 17.76
N THR A 3 -81.52 40.13 18.63
CA THR A 3 -80.14 39.91 19.03
C THR A 3 -79.36 39.18 17.94
N PRO A 4 -78.12 39.57 17.63
CA PRO A 4 -77.31 38.77 16.75
C PRO A 4 -76.47 37.76 17.59
N GLN A 5 -76.44 36.52 17.09
CA GLN A 5 -75.65 35.44 17.58
C GLN A 5 -74.18 35.61 17.18
N LEU A 6 -73.28 35.51 18.15
CA LEU A 6 -71.82 35.42 17.97
C LEU A 6 -71.48 33.99 17.52
N SER A 7 -70.95 33.80 16.32
CA SER A 7 -70.34 32.58 15.88
C SER A 7 -68.85 32.55 16.26
N LEU A 8 -68.47 31.63 17.17
CA LEU A 8 -67.10 31.32 17.49
C LEU A 8 -66.47 30.48 16.37
N LEU A 9 -65.48 31.02 15.69
CA LEU A 9 -64.59 30.29 14.78
C LEU A 9 -63.42 29.70 15.59
N VAL A 10 -63.42 28.37 15.74
CA VAL A 10 -62.27 27.64 16.33
C VAL A 10 -61.28 27.39 15.21
N ALA A 11 -60.16 28.11 15.25
CA ALA A 11 -59.00 27.89 14.39
C ALA A 11 -58.18 26.71 14.93
N ALA A 12 -58.21 25.57 14.26
CA ALA A 12 -57.32 24.45 14.55
C ALA A 12 -55.95 24.73 14.00
N ILE A 13 -54.99 24.95 14.89
CA ILE A 13 -53.57 25.10 14.54
C ILE A 13 -52.98 23.66 14.37
N LEU A 14 -52.76 23.23 13.12
CA LEU A 14 -51.98 22.04 12.80
C LEU A 14 -50.51 22.38 13.02
N VAL A 15 -49.92 21.87 14.09
CA VAL A 15 -48.48 21.87 14.31
C VAL A 15 -47.87 20.74 13.50
N ALA A 16 -47.33 21.08 12.34
CA ALA A 16 -46.51 20.12 11.54
C ALA A 16 -45.17 19.93 12.24
N SER A 17 -44.99 18.80 12.91
CA SER A 17 -43.71 18.35 13.47
C SER A 17 -42.76 17.99 12.33
N ALA A 18 -41.91 18.92 11.93
CA ALA A 18 -40.80 18.64 11.02
C ALA A 18 -39.76 17.79 11.76
N SER A 19 -39.80 16.48 11.56
CA SER A 19 -38.74 15.57 11.98
C SER A 19 -37.50 15.87 11.16
N THR A 20 -36.58 16.66 11.71
CA THR A 20 -35.24 16.82 11.17
C THR A 20 -34.50 15.49 11.34
N ALA A 21 -34.45 14.69 10.27
CA ALA A 21 -33.55 13.57 10.18
C ALA A 21 -32.12 14.14 10.20
N THR A 22 -31.53 14.19 11.38
CA THR A 22 -30.09 14.41 11.53
C THR A 22 -29.38 13.22 10.90
N SER A 23 -28.91 13.40 9.65
CA SER A 23 -27.95 12.49 9.04
C SER A 23 -26.76 12.43 9.98
N ALA A 24 -26.63 11.35 10.72
CA ALA A 24 -25.43 11.03 11.46
C ALA A 24 -24.33 10.81 10.41
N TYR A 25 -23.63 11.89 10.04
CA TYR A 25 -22.32 11.77 9.42
C TYR A 25 -21.49 11.02 10.44
N SER A 26 -21.20 9.75 10.15
CA SER A 26 -20.29 8.95 10.95
C SER A 26 -19.02 9.76 11.10
N GLN A 27 -18.65 10.07 12.32
CA GLN A 27 -17.36 10.70 12.65
C GLN A 27 -16.29 9.84 11.98
N GLN A 28 -15.69 10.40 10.95
CA GLN A 28 -14.54 9.84 10.28
C GLN A 28 -13.45 9.85 11.35
N THR A 29 -13.21 8.70 11.97
CA THR A 29 -12.10 8.52 12.92
C THR A 29 -10.85 9.11 12.27
N ALA A 30 -10.14 9.96 13.02
CA ALA A 30 -8.92 10.63 12.56
C ALA A 30 -8.04 9.63 11.77
N PRO A 31 -7.53 10.01 10.59
CA PRO A 31 -6.78 9.09 9.76
C PRO A 31 -5.60 8.57 10.56
N VAL A 32 -5.52 7.25 10.71
CA VAL A 32 -4.33 6.60 11.26
C VAL A 32 -3.15 7.07 10.41
N PRO A 33 -2.04 7.55 11.01
CA PRO A 33 -0.91 8.05 10.26
C PRO A 33 -0.41 6.96 9.29
N ASN A 34 -0.57 7.21 8.00
CA ASN A 34 -0.15 6.30 6.96
C ASN A 34 1.31 6.60 6.60
N VAL A 35 2.18 5.62 6.66
CA VAL A 35 3.55 5.77 6.16
C VAL A 35 3.50 5.84 4.64
N ARG A 36 3.78 7.03 4.13
CA ARG A 36 3.88 7.26 2.70
C ARG A 36 5.26 6.82 2.20
N SER A 37 5.27 6.15 1.04
CA SER A 37 6.51 5.74 0.39
C SER A 37 6.47 6.07 -1.10
N PHE A 38 7.63 6.40 -1.64
CA PHE A 38 7.88 6.49 -3.07
C PHE A 38 8.42 5.14 -3.55
N VAL A 39 7.76 4.56 -4.54
CA VAL A 39 8.13 3.28 -5.12
C VAL A 39 8.58 3.51 -6.56
N GLN A 40 9.82 3.12 -6.85
CA GLN A 40 10.33 3.05 -8.22
C GLN A 40 10.35 1.58 -8.67
N VAL A 41 9.80 1.32 -9.83
CA VAL A 41 9.88 0.00 -10.47
C VAL A 41 10.74 0.14 -11.71
N ILE A 42 11.79 -0.66 -11.78
CA ILE A 42 12.84 -0.55 -12.78
C ILE A 42 13.01 -1.91 -13.43
N ARG A 43 12.92 -1.98 -14.75
CA ARG A 43 13.27 -3.15 -15.53
C ARG A 43 14.63 -2.92 -16.18
N LEU A 44 15.57 -3.81 -15.90
CA LEU A 44 16.94 -3.73 -16.37
C LEU A 44 17.13 -4.49 -17.68
N LYS A 45 18.13 -4.09 -18.44
CA LYS A 45 18.69 -4.91 -19.52
C LYS A 45 19.36 -6.12 -18.89
N PRO A 46 19.14 -7.35 -19.40
CA PRO A 46 19.65 -8.58 -18.79
C PRO A 46 21.17 -8.59 -18.60
N ASP A 47 21.90 -8.08 -19.56
CA ASP A 47 23.37 -7.99 -19.59
C ASP A 47 23.94 -6.91 -18.67
N MET A 48 23.11 -5.96 -18.22
CA MET A 48 23.52 -4.80 -17.39
C MET A 48 23.15 -4.94 -15.91
N VAL A 49 22.61 -6.06 -15.50
CA VAL A 49 22.13 -6.27 -14.11
C VAL A 49 23.24 -6.10 -13.09
N ASN A 50 24.40 -6.72 -13.33
CA ASN A 50 25.52 -6.66 -12.40
C ASN A 50 26.09 -5.22 -12.32
N GLU A 51 26.22 -4.55 -13.46
CA GLU A 51 26.69 -3.14 -13.49
C GLU A 51 25.74 -2.23 -12.71
N TRP A 52 24.41 -2.41 -12.90
CA TRP A 52 23.44 -1.64 -12.14
C TRP A 52 23.56 -1.88 -10.62
N ILE A 53 23.74 -3.13 -10.19
CA ILE A 53 23.93 -3.48 -8.78
C ILE A 53 25.18 -2.79 -8.21
N GLU A 54 26.28 -2.81 -8.94
CA GLU A 54 27.52 -2.15 -8.53
C GLU A 54 27.35 -0.62 -8.41
N ILE A 55 26.70 0.02 -9.38
CA ILE A 55 26.39 1.46 -9.31
C ILE A 55 25.49 1.75 -8.10
N GLN A 56 24.47 0.92 -7.84
CA GLN A 56 23.60 1.10 -6.67
C GLN A 56 24.41 1.02 -5.36
N ARG A 57 25.26 -0.01 -5.23
CA ARG A 57 26.04 -0.28 -4.02
C ARG A 57 27.08 0.81 -3.77
N ASN A 58 27.83 1.17 -4.80
CA ASN A 58 29.03 1.98 -4.64
C ASN A 58 28.79 3.48 -4.79
N GLU A 59 27.74 3.90 -5.53
CA GLU A 59 27.52 5.31 -5.84
C GLU A 59 26.17 5.81 -5.30
N VAL A 60 25.05 5.11 -5.57
CA VAL A 60 23.71 5.63 -5.26
C VAL A 60 23.39 5.53 -3.76
N ILE A 61 23.62 4.37 -3.15
CA ILE A 61 23.29 4.15 -1.72
C ILE A 61 24.13 5.07 -0.82
N PRO A 62 25.45 5.21 -0.99
CA PRO A 62 26.23 6.17 -0.21
C PRO A 62 25.71 7.60 -0.37
N ALA A 63 25.39 8.01 -1.60
CA ALA A 63 24.86 9.35 -1.86
C ALA A 63 23.48 9.55 -1.23
N GLN A 64 22.57 8.56 -1.28
CA GLN A 64 21.28 8.64 -0.61
C GLN A 64 21.42 8.78 0.90
N LYS A 65 22.28 7.99 1.53
CA LYS A 65 22.59 8.10 2.98
C LYS A 65 23.13 9.50 3.33
N LYS A 66 24.09 10.00 2.55
CA LYS A 66 24.65 11.36 2.72
C LYS A 66 23.57 12.45 2.56
N ALA A 67 22.59 12.23 1.69
CA ALA A 67 21.46 13.16 1.48
C ALA A 67 20.38 13.05 2.55
N GLY A 68 20.52 12.16 3.57
CA GLY A 68 19.60 12.02 4.68
C GLY A 68 18.43 11.05 4.44
N ILE A 69 18.49 10.19 3.42
CA ILE A 69 17.52 9.10 3.27
C ILE A 69 17.74 8.09 4.40
N THR A 70 16.72 7.89 5.21
CA THR A 70 16.81 7.10 6.46
C THR A 70 16.61 5.60 6.27
N SER A 71 15.92 5.21 5.20
CA SER A 71 15.73 3.79 4.88
C SER A 71 15.45 3.58 3.40
N ARG A 72 15.77 2.39 2.93
CA ARG A 72 15.52 1.95 1.57
C ARG A 72 15.30 0.44 1.57
N THR A 73 14.29 -0.02 0.88
CA THR A 73 14.08 -1.45 0.59
C THR A 73 14.22 -1.67 -0.91
N THR A 74 15.11 -2.56 -1.30
CA THR A 74 15.28 -2.99 -2.69
C THR A 74 14.83 -4.43 -2.83
N LEU A 75 13.93 -4.68 -3.78
CA LEU A 75 13.38 -6.00 -4.08
C LEU A 75 13.72 -6.39 -5.52
N THR A 76 14.04 -7.67 -5.73
CA THR A 76 14.12 -8.28 -7.07
C THR A 76 12.99 -9.27 -7.26
N THR A 77 12.44 -9.35 -8.47
CA THR A 77 11.36 -10.27 -8.80
C THR A 77 11.93 -11.68 -9.00
N GLN A 78 11.36 -12.67 -8.30
CA GLN A 78 11.69 -14.10 -8.46
C GLN A 78 10.63 -14.81 -9.32
N VAL A 79 9.35 -14.46 -9.11
CA VAL A 79 8.23 -14.91 -9.92
C VAL A 79 7.43 -13.71 -10.38
N GLY A 80 7.31 -13.52 -11.69
CA GLY A 80 6.68 -12.36 -12.34
C GLY A 80 7.57 -11.81 -13.46
N ASN A 81 7.67 -10.48 -13.58
CA ASN A 81 8.47 -9.85 -14.63
C ASN A 81 9.97 -10.04 -14.37
N ALA A 82 10.65 -10.70 -15.29
CA ALA A 82 12.10 -10.92 -15.22
C ALA A 82 12.87 -9.59 -15.24
N PHE A 83 13.98 -9.57 -14.51
CA PHE A 83 14.89 -8.40 -14.40
C PHE A 83 14.21 -7.13 -13.85
N GLU A 84 13.07 -7.27 -13.16
CA GLU A 84 12.38 -6.17 -12.54
C GLU A 84 12.78 -6.02 -11.08
N TYR A 85 13.10 -4.79 -10.71
CA TYR A 85 13.48 -4.36 -9.37
C TYR A 85 12.50 -3.33 -8.86
N SER A 86 12.26 -3.32 -7.56
CA SER A 86 11.53 -2.24 -6.88
C SER A 86 12.39 -1.62 -5.81
N ILE A 87 12.43 -0.29 -5.78
CA ILE A 87 13.06 0.50 -4.75
C ILE A 87 11.96 1.24 -4.00
N ILE A 88 11.89 1.05 -2.70
CA ILE A 88 10.90 1.67 -1.82
C ILE A 88 11.66 2.56 -0.83
N THR A 89 11.35 3.86 -0.83
CA THR A 89 11.91 4.83 0.10
C THR A 89 10.80 5.60 0.82
N PRO A 90 10.99 6.03 2.08
CA PRO A 90 10.04 6.90 2.75
C PRO A 90 9.85 8.21 1.96
N PHE A 91 8.61 8.69 1.97
CA PHE A 91 8.25 9.96 1.35
C PHE A 91 7.33 10.75 2.28
N PRO A 92 7.88 11.54 3.21
CA PRO A 92 7.08 12.21 4.24
C PRO A 92 6.18 13.31 3.69
N LYS A 93 6.67 14.11 2.73
CA LYS A 93 5.99 15.33 2.26
C LYS A 93 6.26 15.57 0.77
N TRP A 94 5.27 16.19 0.09
CA TRP A 94 5.39 16.60 -1.30
C TRP A 94 6.45 17.69 -1.51
N GLU A 95 6.67 18.54 -0.53
CA GLU A 95 7.71 19.58 -0.57
C GLU A 95 9.13 19.02 -0.80
N ALA A 96 9.33 17.71 -0.61
CA ALA A 96 10.60 17.07 -0.94
C ALA A 96 10.94 17.18 -2.45
N PHE A 97 9.95 17.37 -3.31
CA PHE A 97 10.17 17.61 -4.74
C PHE A 97 10.55 19.05 -5.09
N ASP A 98 10.34 20.00 -4.17
CA ASP A 98 10.73 21.41 -4.36
C ASP A 98 12.23 21.61 -4.10
N SER A 99 12.90 20.61 -3.56
CA SER A 99 14.31 20.63 -3.27
C SER A 99 15.12 19.73 -4.21
N ASP A 100 16.44 19.94 -4.26
CA ASP A 100 17.33 19.10 -5.05
C ASP A 100 17.14 17.62 -4.74
N ALA A 101 17.15 16.78 -5.78
CA ALA A 101 17.10 15.32 -5.64
C ALA A 101 18.27 14.79 -4.78
N PRO A 102 18.10 13.66 -4.08
CA PRO A 102 19.14 13.14 -3.17
C PRO A 102 20.53 13.01 -3.77
N LEU A 103 20.64 12.59 -5.04
CA LEU A 103 21.94 12.52 -5.72
C LEU A 103 22.55 13.90 -5.93
N VAL A 104 21.74 14.91 -6.26
CA VAL A 104 22.22 16.30 -6.44
C VAL A 104 22.69 16.89 -5.12
N LYS A 105 21.93 16.68 -4.03
CA LYS A 105 22.32 17.10 -2.68
C LYS A 105 23.67 16.50 -2.24
N ALA A 106 23.90 15.23 -2.58
CA ALA A 106 25.08 14.51 -2.13
C ALA A 106 26.33 14.77 -3.00
N LEU A 107 26.16 14.88 -4.33
CA LEU A 107 27.23 14.83 -5.33
C LEU A 107 27.36 16.12 -6.14
N GLY A 108 26.44 17.08 -5.97
CA GLY A 108 26.31 18.22 -6.87
C GLY A 108 25.66 17.81 -8.21
N ARG A 109 25.37 18.79 -9.06
CA ARG A 109 24.68 18.57 -10.34
C ARG A 109 25.48 17.69 -11.29
N ASP A 110 26.77 17.94 -11.44
CA ASP A 110 27.64 17.21 -12.37
C ASP A 110 27.85 15.76 -11.93
N GLY A 111 28.12 15.52 -10.63
CA GLY A 111 28.26 14.18 -10.09
C GLY A 111 26.96 13.37 -10.21
N ALA A 112 25.82 13.99 -9.92
CA ALA A 112 24.50 13.36 -10.10
C ALA A 112 24.22 13.03 -11.58
N ALA A 113 24.60 13.93 -12.51
CA ALA A 113 24.42 13.70 -13.95
C ALA A 113 25.26 12.51 -14.43
N GLN A 114 26.50 12.36 -13.96
CA GLN A 114 27.37 11.21 -14.28
C GLN A 114 26.77 9.88 -13.79
N VAL A 115 26.32 9.82 -12.52
CA VAL A 115 25.68 8.60 -11.96
C VAL A 115 24.40 8.27 -12.72
N ASN A 116 23.55 9.26 -12.98
CA ASN A 116 22.33 9.08 -13.75
C ASN A 116 22.59 8.61 -15.19
N ALA A 117 23.67 9.05 -15.83
CA ALA A 117 24.07 8.59 -17.16
C ALA A 117 24.45 7.10 -17.16
N LYS A 118 25.19 6.64 -16.14
CA LYS A 118 25.50 5.22 -15.96
C LYS A 118 24.21 4.40 -15.74
N LEU A 119 23.34 4.83 -14.83
CA LEU A 119 22.06 4.14 -14.54
C LEU A 119 21.19 4.01 -15.78
N ARG A 120 21.04 5.09 -16.58
CA ARG A 120 20.24 5.07 -17.81
C ARG A 120 20.69 4.04 -18.82
N LYS A 121 21.98 3.71 -18.89
CA LYS A 121 22.48 2.65 -19.78
C LYS A 121 21.94 1.27 -19.40
N CYS A 122 21.72 1.03 -18.10
CA CYS A 122 21.27 -0.26 -17.57
C CYS A 122 19.75 -0.45 -17.66
N ILE A 123 18.98 0.64 -17.75
CA ILE A 123 17.54 0.61 -17.63
C ILE A 123 16.86 0.41 -18.98
N MET A 124 15.91 -0.53 -19.05
CA MET A 124 14.97 -0.69 -20.18
C MET A 124 13.74 0.20 -19.99
N THR A 125 13.06 0.04 -18.85
CA THR A 125 11.87 0.81 -18.50
C THR A 125 11.89 1.16 -17.02
N GLN A 126 11.28 2.28 -16.70
CA GLN A 126 11.10 2.73 -15.32
C GLN A 126 9.79 3.47 -15.19
N TYR A 127 9.09 3.20 -14.08
CA TYR A 127 7.96 4.01 -13.64
C TYR A 127 7.97 4.13 -12.12
N SER A 128 7.19 5.05 -11.59
CA SER A 128 7.12 5.28 -10.16
C SER A 128 5.70 5.59 -9.71
N TYR A 129 5.42 5.32 -8.46
CA TYR A 129 4.15 5.67 -7.84
C TYR A 129 4.32 5.87 -6.33
N MET A 130 3.34 6.55 -5.75
CA MET A 130 3.26 6.72 -4.30
C MET A 130 2.42 5.62 -3.69
N THR A 131 2.78 5.20 -2.47
CA THR A 131 1.93 4.32 -1.67
C THR A 131 1.71 4.91 -0.29
N ASN A 132 0.53 4.61 0.28
CA ASN A 132 0.22 4.89 1.68
C ASN A 132 -0.03 3.55 2.37
N ARG A 133 0.90 3.15 3.24
CA ARG A 133 0.73 1.95 4.07
C ARG A 133 -0.34 2.20 5.12
N VAL A 134 -1.26 1.25 5.28
CA VAL A 134 -2.30 1.32 6.31
C VAL A 134 -1.79 0.64 7.57
N ASP A 135 -1.22 1.43 8.50
CA ASP A 135 -0.52 0.89 9.67
C ASP A 135 -1.41 0.07 10.59
N SER A 136 -2.68 0.46 10.75
CA SER A 136 -3.66 -0.30 11.54
C SER A 136 -3.99 -1.70 10.97
N LEU A 137 -3.64 -1.96 9.71
CA LEU A 137 -3.83 -3.23 9.02
C LEU A 137 -2.50 -3.94 8.73
N THR A 138 -1.42 -3.47 9.36
CA THR A 138 -0.07 -4.01 9.15
C THR A 138 0.32 -4.91 10.31
N ILE A 139 0.88 -6.07 9.98
CA ILE A 139 1.60 -6.97 10.88
C ILE A 139 3.08 -6.83 10.50
N PRO A 140 3.90 -6.12 11.29
CA PRO A 140 5.28 -5.79 10.92
C PRO A 140 6.14 -7.03 10.72
N ALA A 141 7.05 -6.96 9.72
CA ALA A 141 8.06 -7.96 9.43
C ALA A 141 9.30 -7.30 8.80
N PRO A 142 10.09 -6.51 9.57
CA PRO A 142 11.18 -5.68 9.02
C PRO A 142 12.28 -6.52 8.36
N ASP A 143 12.50 -7.74 8.84
CA ASP A 143 13.57 -8.62 8.38
C ASP A 143 13.13 -9.67 7.35
N ALA A 144 11.89 -9.59 6.88
CA ALA A 144 11.36 -10.55 5.91
C ALA A 144 12.12 -10.49 4.58
N LEU A 145 12.62 -11.64 4.15
CA LEU A 145 13.38 -11.76 2.90
C LEU A 145 12.48 -11.94 1.68
N VAL A 146 11.33 -12.60 1.84
CA VAL A 146 10.45 -12.95 0.73
C VAL A 146 9.11 -12.27 0.89
N TRP A 147 8.66 -11.61 -0.18
CA TRP A 147 7.44 -10.83 -0.25
C TRP A 147 6.54 -11.38 -1.34
N ARG A 148 5.39 -11.93 -0.97
CA ARG A 148 4.31 -12.23 -1.92
C ARG A 148 3.43 -10.99 -2.00
N ILE A 149 3.45 -10.33 -3.14
CA ILE A 149 2.75 -9.06 -3.39
C ILE A 149 1.60 -9.32 -4.35
N ALA A 150 0.38 -9.06 -3.93
CA ALA A 150 -0.76 -9.05 -4.82
C ALA A 150 -1.20 -7.60 -5.07
N VAL A 151 -1.15 -7.17 -6.33
CA VAL A 151 -1.77 -5.93 -6.77
C VAL A 151 -3.25 -6.21 -6.96
N ARG A 152 -4.07 -5.41 -6.35
CA ARG A 152 -5.52 -5.55 -6.38
C ARG A 152 -6.16 -4.25 -6.85
N ARG A 153 -7.31 -4.39 -7.49
CA ARG A 153 -8.17 -3.24 -7.84
C ARG A 153 -9.47 -3.36 -7.07
N ALA A 154 -9.80 -2.32 -6.32
CA ALA A 154 -11.08 -2.24 -5.64
C ALA A 154 -12.22 -2.03 -6.64
N VAL A 155 -13.36 -2.62 -6.37
CA VAL A 155 -14.62 -2.26 -7.03
C VAL A 155 -14.88 -0.78 -6.73
N PRO A 156 -15.33 0.03 -7.71
CA PRO A 156 -15.60 1.45 -7.50
C PRO A 156 -16.47 1.70 -6.26
N GLY A 157 -16.03 2.60 -5.37
CA GLY A 157 -16.68 2.92 -4.11
C GLY A 157 -16.47 1.90 -2.97
N LYS A 158 -15.86 0.73 -3.21
CA LYS A 158 -15.74 -0.35 -2.22
C LYS A 158 -14.43 -0.42 -1.44
N MET A 159 -13.52 0.52 -1.63
CA MET A 159 -12.22 0.49 -0.93
C MET A 159 -12.38 0.50 0.59
N ASN A 160 -13.22 1.40 1.13
CA ASN A 160 -13.42 1.50 2.58
C ASN A 160 -14.11 0.25 3.13
N ASP A 161 -15.07 -0.31 2.41
CA ASP A 161 -15.76 -1.56 2.78
C ASP A 161 -14.75 -2.72 2.82
N TYR A 162 -13.85 -2.79 1.82
CA TYR A 162 -12.76 -3.77 1.82
C TYR A 162 -11.83 -3.62 3.03
N LEU A 163 -11.40 -2.40 3.34
CA LEU A 163 -10.49 -2.17 4.48
C LEU A 163 -11.16 -2.51 5.82
N ALA A 164 -12.46 -2.19 5.97
CA ALA A 164 -13.25 -2.57 7.13
C ALA A 164 -13.39 -4.10 7.26
N TYR A 165 -13.73 -4.75 6.15
CA TYR A 165 -13.83 -6.21 6.06
C TYR A 165 -12.46 -6.88 6.37
N TYR A 166 -11.39 -6.39 5.75
CA TYR A 166 -10.05 -6.91 6.00
C TYR A 166 -9.67 -6.83 7.49
N ARG A 167 -10.01 -5.72 8.15
CA ARG A 167 -9.76 -5.54 9.59
C ARG A 167 -10.52 -6.55 10.44
N ALA A 168 -11.79 -6.78 10.09
CA ALA A 168 -12.67 -7.64 10.88
C ALA A 168 -12.40 -9.13 10.69
N GLU A 169 -12.15 -9.56 9.45
CA GLU A 169 -12.17 -10.98 9.09
C GLU A 169 -10.78 -11.50 8.66
N VAL A 170 -10.04 -10.76 7.83
CA VAL A 170 -8.78 -11.24 7.24
C VAL A 170 -7.62 -11.10 8.24
N LEU A 171 -7.49 -9.93 8.86
CA LEU A 171 -6.35 -9.60 9.73
C LEU A 171 -6.24 -10.52 10.95
N PRO A 172 -7.34 -10.93 11.63
CA PRO A 172 -7.26 -11.91 12.72
C PRO A 172 -6.68 -13.26 12.27
N GLY A 173 -7.08 -13.74 11.10
CA GLY A 173 -6.53 -14.97 10.50
C GLY A 173 -5.03 -14.86 10.22
N LEU A 174 -4.60 -13.73 9.64
CA LEU A 174 -3.16 -13.48 9.38
C LEU A 174 -2.35 -13.32 10.67
N ARG A 175 -2.92 -12.74 11.73
CA ARG A 175 -2.27 -12.72 13.06
C ARG A 175 -2.07 -14.13 13.61
N LYS A 176 -3.05 -15.01 13.43
CA LYS A 176 -2.96 -16.41 13.80
C LYS A 176 -1.87 -17.14 13.00
N ALA A 177 -1.83 -16.91 11.68
CA ALA A 177 -0.78 -17.43 10.80
C ALA A 177 0.62 -16.95 11.21
N LYS A 178 0.77 -15.69 11.63
CA LYS A 178 2.04 -15.20 12.19
C LYS A 178 2.40 -15.87 13.52
N ALA A 179 1.43 -16.01 14.41
CA ALA A 179 1.66 -16.63 15.71
C ALA A 179 2.13 -18.10 15.60
N SER A 180 1.68 -18.81 14.56
CA SER A 180 2.13 -20.19 14.24
C SER A 180 3.39 -20.25 13.36
N GLY A 181 4.00 -19.11 13.02
CA GLY A 181 5.23 -19.07 12.22
C GLY A 181 5.05 -19.29 10.72
N GLN A 182 3.82 -19.37 10.22
CA GLN A 182 3.54 -19.58 8.79
C GLN A 182 3.90 -18.38 7.93
N ILE A 183 3.73 -17.16 8.45
CA ILE A 183 4.14 -15.91 7.82
C ILE A 183 4.97 -15.08 8.80
N ALA A 184 5.83 -14.23 8.28
CA ALA A 184 6.54 -13.24 9.08
C ALA A 184 5.68 -12.00 9.39
N GLY A 185 4.73 -11.67 8.51
CA GLY A 185 3.83 -10.55 8.67
C GLY A 185 3.02 -10.26 7.42
N SER A 186 2.28 -9.14 7.44
CA SER A 186 1.50 -8.69 6.27
C SER A 186 1.27 -7.19 6.28
N THR A 187 0.96 -6.61 5.13
CA THR A 187 0.55 -5.20 5.04
C THR A 187 -0.41 -4.95 3.89
N ILE A 188 -1.18 -3.87 4.01
CA ILE A 188 -1.89 -3.24 2.90
C ILE A 188 -1.26 -1.88 2.64
N ALA A 189 -1.03 -1.57 1.36
CA ALA A 189 -0.62 -0.24 0.92
C ALA A 189 -1.51 0.23 -0.24
N ILE A 190 -2.16 1.36 -0.05
CA ILE A 190 -2.98 1.99 -1.09
C ILE A 190 -2.05 2.67 -2.07
N ARG A 191 -2.19 2.36 -3.35
CA ARG A 191 -1.42 2.98 -4.43
C ARG A 191 -2.10 4.31 -4.80
N GLY A 192 -1.29 5.36 -4.86
CA GLY A 192 -1.77 6.72 -5.14
C GLY A 192 -1.26 7.25 -6.46
N VAL A 193 -0.81 8.50 -6.45
CA VAL A 193 -0.27 9.18 -7.64
C VAL A 193 0.76 8.31 -8.35
N GLY A 194 0.65 8.21 -9.68
CA GLY A 194 1.50 7.37 -10.53
C GLY A 194 0.99 5.93 -10.72
N ALA A 195 -0.09 5.55 -10.06
CA ALA A 195 -0.75 4.25 -10.26
C ALA A 195 -2.20 4.41 -10.73
N PRO A 196 -2.80 3.40 -11.36
CA PRO A 196 -4.22 3.40 -11.70
C PRO A 196 -5.11 3.60 -10.47
N SER A 197 -6.21 4.33 -10.67
CA SER A 197 -7.17 4.61 -9.59
C SER A 197 -7.77 3.31 -9.01
N GLY A 198 -7.96 3.30 -7.69
CA GLY A 198 -8.52 2.16 -6.98
C GLY A 198 -7.55 0.98 -6.78
N GLU A 199 -6.30 1.12 -7.18
CA GLU A 199 -5.31 0.08 -6.92
C GLU A 199 -4.75 0.15 -5.50
N PHE A 200 -4.48 -1.03 -4.96
CA PHE A 200 -3.77 -1.22 -3.70
C PHE A 200 -2.98 -2.53 -3.75
N THR A 201 -2.06 -2.71 -2.83
CA THR A 201 -1.31 -3.95 -2.68
C THR A 201 -1.61 -4.59 -1.34
N THR A 202 -1.78 -5.92 -1.35
CA THR A 202 -1.66 -6.75 -0.16
C THR A 202 -0.33 -7.47 -0.24
N VAL A 203 0.46 -7.40 0.83
CA VAL A 203 1.76 -8.06 0.91
C VAL A 203 1.73 -9.06 2.06
N THR A 204 2.13 -10.29 1.77
CA THR A 204 2.44 -11.29 2.78
C THR A 204 3.95 -11.48 2.83
N TYR A 205 4.51 -11.39 4.02
CA TYR A 205 5.93 -11.50 4.29
C TYR A 205 6.27 -12.89 4.78
N TYR A 206 7.36 -13.46 4.25
CA TYR A 206 7.89 -14.74 4.67
C TYR A 206 9.38 -14.63 5.04
N ALA A 207 9.84 -15.44 5.98
CA ALA A 207 11.25 -15.49 6.34
C ALA A 207 12.10 -16.03 5.18
N ASN A 208 11.57 -16.99 4.43
CA ASN A 208 12.22 -17.64 3.29
C ASN A 208 11.17 -18.16 2.29
N PHE A 209 11.61 -18.79 1.20
CA PHE A 209 10.70 -19.31 0.17
C PHE A 209 9.91 -20.53 0.64
N ALA A 210 10.45 -21.37 1.52
CA ALA A 210 9.74 -22.53 2.07
C ALA A 210 8.43 -22.14 2.79
N GLY A 211 8.36 -20.91 3.32
CA GLY A 211 7.13 -20.40 3.88
C GLY A 211 5.96 -20.28 2.87
N ILE A 212 6.27 -20.16 1.57
CA ILE A 212 5.24 -20.12 0.51
C ILE A 212 4.70 -21.52 0.20
N ASP A 213 5.53 -22.56 0.35
CA ASP A 213 5.15 -23.95 0.06
C ASP A 213 4.00 -24.44 0.93
N GLY A 214 3.81 -23.84 2.10
CA GLY A 214 2.67 -24.09 2.98
C GLY A 214 1.31 -23.68 2.37
N GLY A 215 1.28 -22.91 1.29
CA GLY A 215 0.06 -22.48 0.62
C GLY A 215 -0.58 -21.23 1.23
N ASP A 216 -1.92 -21.17 1.19
CA ASP A 216 -2.67 -20.00 1.70
C ASP A 216 -2.59 -19.94 3.24
N PRO A 217 -2.03 -18.88 3.82
CA PRO A 217 -1.90 -18.74 5.27
C PRO A 217 -3.25 -18.70 6.00
N LEU A 218 -4.33 -18.26 5.36
CA LEU A 218 -5.67 -18.30 5.96
C LEU A 218 -6.18 -19.74 6.05
N VAL A 219 -5.91 -20.58 5.05
CA VAL A 219 -6.28 -22.00 5.07
C VAL A 219 -5.57 -22.71 6.22
N GLN A 220 -4.29 -22.45 6.39
CA GLN A 220 -3.49 -23.06 7.46
C GLN A 220 -3.93 -22.58 8.85
N ALA A 221 -4.27 -21.29 8.98
CA ALA A 221 -4.62 -20.71 10.28
C ALA A 221 -6.07 -20.99 10.71
N LEU A 222 -7.02 -21.08 9.77
CA LEU A 222 -8.45 -21.11 10.02
C LEU A 222 -9.17 -22.36 9.50
N GLY A 223 -8.48 -23.18 8.67
CA GLY A 223 -9.07 -24.26 7.89
C GLY A 223 -9.65 -23.78 6.56
N ARG A 224 -9.84 -24.73 5.64
CA ARG A 224 -10.23 -24.45 4.24
C ARG A 224 -11.58 -23.75 4.15
N GLU A 225 -12.61 -24.27 4.81
CA GLU A 225 -13.96 -23.70 4.74
C GLU A 225 -14.00 -22.22 5.16
N ALA A 226 -13.36 -21.86 6.27
CA ALA A 226 -13.29 -20.49 6.75
C ALA A 226 -12.50 -19.59 5.80
N ALA A 227 -11.38 -20.08 5.28
CA ALA A 227 -10.55 -19.34 4.31
C ALA A 227 -11.30 -19.11 2.99
N ASP A 228 -11.99 -20.11 2.47
CA ASP A 228 -12.75 -20.01 1.22
C ASP A 228 -13.89 -19.00 1.36
N ARG A 229 -14.60 -18.98 2.49
CA ARG A 229 -15.63 -17.97 2.80
C ARG A 229 -15.03 -16.55 2.86
N ILE A 230 -13.87 -16.38 3.52
CA ILE A 230 -13.16 -15.11 3.58
C ILE A 230 -12.72 -14.66 2.19
N ASN A 231 -12.14 -15.55 1.39
CA ASN A 231 -11.65 -15.24 0.06
C ASN A 231 -12.81 -14.91 -0.90
N ALA A 232 -13.92 -15.64 -0.85
CA ALA A 232 -15.12 -15.37 -1.64
C ALA A 232 -15.68 -13.97 -1.32
N LYS A 233 -15.80 -13.63 -0.04
CA LYS A 233 -16.28 -12.30 0.37
C LYS A 233 -15.31 -11.19 -0.02
N SER A 234 -13.98 -11.40 0.07
CA SER A 234 -12.98 -10.45 -0.40
C SER A 234 -13.11 -10.14 -1.89
N ALA A 235 -13.53 -11.13 -2.69
CA ALA A 235 -13.71 -10.98 -4.14
C ALA A 235 -14.89 -10.05 -4.51
N GLU A 236 -15.87 -9.85 -3.62
CA GLU A 236 -16.95 -8.87 -3.84
C GLU A 236 -16.47 -7.42 -3.78
N PHE A 237 -15.35 -7.17 -3.11
CA PHE A 237 -14.81 -5.82 -2.92
C PHE A 237 -13.63 -5.50 -3.84
N SER A 238 -12.89 -6.52 -4.28
CA SER A 238 -11.67 -6.31 -5.07
C SER A 238 -11.24 -7.54 -5.84
N THR A 239 -10.54 -7.30 -6.96
CA THR A 239 -9.95 -8.36 -7.80
C THR A 239 -8.43 -8.23 -7.80
N ALA A 240 -7.72 -9.35 -7.68
CA ALA A 240 -6.28 -9.37 -7.89
C ALA A 240 -5.99 -9.26 -9.39
N THR A 241 -5.17 -8.29 -9.76
CA THR A 241 -4.77 -8.03 -11.16
C THR A 241 -3.41 -8.62 -11.47
N GLN A 242 -2.53 -8.69 -10.46
CA GLN A 242 -1.19 -9.28 -10.60
C GLN A 242 -0.73 -9.86 -9.25
N VAL A 243 0.08 -10.90 -9.30
CA VAL A 243 0.75 -11.47 -8.13
C VAL A 243 2.22 -11.68 -8.45
N PHE A 244 3.08 -11.22 -7.55
CA PHE A 244 4.53 -11.36 -7.66
C PHE A 244 5.08 -12.06 -6.43
N VAL A 245 6.21 -12.76 -6.61
CA VAL A 245 7.08 -13.13 -5.51
C VAL A 245 8.39 -12.40 -5.69
N ARG A 246 8.78 -11.62 -4.69
CA ARG A 246 9.98 -10.81 -4.69
C ARG A 246 10.88 -11.16 -3.51
N ARG A 247 12.18 -10.99 -3.71
CA ARG A 247 13.20 -11.16 -2.69
C ARG A 247 13.82 -9.82 -2.35
N ARG A 248 13.95 -9.53 -1.06
CA ARG A 248 14.72 -8.38 -0.56
C ARG A 248 16.20 -8.61 -0.81
N ILE A 249 16.88 -7.60 -1.32
CA ILE A 249 18.33 -7.58 -1.52
C ILE A 249 18.92 -6.80 -0.32
N ALA A 250 19.55 -7.52 0.61
CA ALA A 250 19.99 -6.95 1.88
C ALA A 250 21.04 -5.85 1.68
N ASP A 251 22.05 -6.07 0.85
CA ASP A 251 23.14 -5.14 0.57
C ASP A 251 22.75 -3.92 -0.30
N LEU A 252 21.55 -3.93 -0.89
CA LEU A 252 20.94 -2.78 -1.55
C LEU A 252 19.80 -2.14 -0.73
N SER A 253 19.62 -2.57 0.53
CA SER A 253 18.62 -2.07 1.48
C SER A 253 19.27 -1.57 2.75
N PHE A 254 18.69 -0.53 3.38
CA PHE A 254 19.19 -0.01 4.66
C PHE A 254 18.08 0.67 5.46
#